data_d4a674e94fc5b4f608ef4b10a080171c
#
_entry.id   d4a674e94fc5b4f608ef4b10a080171c
#
_cell.length_a   1.000
_cell.length_b   1.000
_cell.length_c   1.000
_cell.angle_alpha   90.00
_cell.angle_beta   90.00
_cell.angle_gamma   90.00
#
_symmetry.space_group_name_H-M   'P 1'
#
loop_
_entity.id
_entity.type
_entity.pdbx_description
1 polymer ?
#
loop_
_entity_poly.entity_id
_entity_poly.type
_entity_poly.pdbx_seq_one_letter_code
_entity_poly.pdbx_strand_id
1 'polypeptide(L)'
;MKPVCSGLRALGFSLVVTGFLALPTTVRSEVPNVSAPPAAEVARSLAGAKAQETVLSVSTSQGAKSLTLAELEALGMQRITTRTFWPEDQGTYEGPRLADVLKSVGIAEVAQVRVFGLDGYSQVLPREDWTRWPLILATRKNGKPLDLRDKGPLRVIYPRDSDKTLQDDLYRLRWVWMVRQIEPVSR
;
A
#
# COMPACT_ATOMS: atom_id res chain seq x y z
N MET A 1 83.11 53.38 -8.68
CA MET A 1 83.44 54.53 -9.52
C MET A 1 82.30 54.90 -10.40
N LYS A 2 81.85 56.14 -10.28
CA LYS A 2 80.85 56.85 -11.14
C LYS A 2 81.44 56.96 -12.54
N PRO A 3 80.73 57.58 -13.51
CA PRO A 3 79.31 58.00 -13.72
C PRO A 3 78.81 57.83 -15.23
N VAL A 4 77.73 58.43 -15.48
CA VAL A 4 77.33 59.47 -16.50
C VAL A 4 76.25 59.02 -17.49
N CYS A 5 75.13 59.59 -17.32
CA CYS A 5 74.39 60.63 -18.05
C CYS A 5 73.77 60.36 -19.42
N SER A 6 72.55 60.73 -19.43
CA SER A 6 71.82 61.59 -20.41
C SER A 6 71.21 60.96 -21.64
N GLY A 7 69.92 61.27 -21.79
CA GLY A 7 69.26 61.27 -23.07
C GLY A 7 67.73 61.38 -22.99
N LEU A 8 67.28 62.58 -22.69
CA LEU A 8 65.88 63.03 -22.78
C LEU A 8 65.41 63.05 -24.26
N ARG A 9 64.31 62.40 -24.57
CA ARG A 9 63.39 62.88 -25.64
C ARG A 9 61.97 62.38 -25.37
N ALA A 10 61.13 63.32 -25.11
CA ALA A 10 59.69 63.19 -25.09
C ALA A 10 59.13 62.99 -26.49
N LEU A 11 58.26 62.04 -26.66
CA LEU A 11 57.33 61.95 -27.75
C LEU A 11 55.98 61.54 -27.19
N GLY A 12 55.07 62.47 -27.22
CA GLY A 12 53.68 62.27 -26.76
C GLY A 12 52.95 61.27 -27.64
N PHE A 13 52.38 60.29 -27.03
CA PHE A 13 51.37 59.45 -27.67
C PHE A 13 50.06 59.67 -26.97
N SER A 14 49.10 60.23 -27.69
CA SER A 14 47.74 60.48 -27.31
C SER A 14 47.07 59.13 -27.17
N LEU A 15 46.75 58.72 -25.93
CA LEU A 15 45.98 57.51 -25.68
C LEU A 15 44.50 57.83 -25.79
N VAL A 16 43.89 57.40 -26.89
CA VAL A 16 42.43 57.38 -27.03
C VAL A 16 41.94 56.22 -26.20
N VAL A 17 41.38 56.56 -25.01
CA VAL A 17 40.66 55.59 -24.18
C VAL A 17 39.29 55.39 -24.77
N THR A 18 39.13 54.32 -25.57
CA THR A 18 37.81 53.82 -25.98
C THR A 18 37.21 53.06 -24.77
N GLY A 19 36.32 53.72 -24.06
CA GLY A 19 35.56 53.11 -22.98
C GLY A 19 34.64 52.00 -23.51
N PHE A 20 35.03 50.75 -23.26
CA PHE A 20 34.15 49.60 -23.47
C PHE A 20 33.22 49.53 -22.29
N LEU A 21 31.98 49.98 -22.46
CA LEU A 21 30.91 49.86 -21.49
C LEU A 21 30.47 48.40 -21.47
N ALA A 22 31.02 47.58 -20.58
CA ALA A 22 30.57 46.22 -20.33
C ALA A 22 29.23 46.31 -19.58
N LEU A 23 28.16 46.03 -20.32
CA LEU A 23 26.83 45.80 -19.71
C LEU A 23 26.88 44.48 -18.90
N PRO A 24 26.39 44.45 -17.65
CA PRO A 24 26.30 43.21 -16.91
C PRO A 24 25.24 42.33 -17.57
N THR A 25 25.66 41.24 -18.18
CA THR A 25 24.75 40.18 -18.63
C THR A 25 24.23 39.48 -17.39
N THR A 26 23.06 39.83 -16.91
CA THR A 26 22.33 39.10 -15.87
C THR A 26 21.91 37.75 -16.50
N VAL A 27 22.67 36.70 -16.19
CA VAL A 27 22.25 35.33 -16.46
C VAL A 27 21.10 35.04 -15.48
N ARG A 28 19.87 35.20 -15.98
CA ARG A 28 18.67 34.78 -15.29
C ARG A 28 18.65 33.26 -15.30
N SER A 29 19.04 32.62 -14.20
CA SER A 29 18.82 31.18 -13.99
C SER A 29 17.32 30.94 -14.01
N GLU A 30 16.83 30.49 -15.14
CA GLU A 30 15.47 29.99 -15.27
C GLU A 30 15.42 28.66 -14.52
N VAL A 31 15.01 28.69 -13.24
CA VAL A 31 14.67 27.50 -12.50
C VAL A 31 13.43 26.92 -13.19
N PRO A 32 13.48 25.68 -13.74
CA PRO A 32 12.31 25.09 -14.34
C PRO A 32 11.21 25.05 -13.29
N ASN A 33 10.09 25.71 -13.59
CA ASN A 33 8.89 25.68 -12.76
C ASN A 33 8.30 24.27 -12.82
N VAL A 34 8.80 23.38 -11.96
CA VAL A 34 8.21 22.06 -11.78
C VAL A 34 6.93 22.27 -10.98
N SER A 35 5.83 22.50 -11.69
CA SER A 35 4.51 22.50 -11.09
C SER A 35 4.27 21.16 -10.42
N ALA A 36 4.04 21.15 -9.10
CA ALA A 36 3.65 19.95 -8.39
C ALA A 36 2.36 19.38 -9.03
N PRO A 37 2.26 18.06 -9.22
CA PRO A 37 1.08 17.46 -9.79
C PRO A 37 -0.15 17.77 -8.93
N PRO A 38 -1.35 17.90 -9.51
CA PRO A 38 -2.56 18.20 -8.77
C PRO A 38 -2.82 17.11 -7.71
N ALA A 39 -3.28 17.52 -6.54
CA ALA A 39 -3.48 16.63 -5.39
C ALA A 39 -4.33 15.37 -5.72
N ALA A 40 -5.28 15.50 -6.66
CA ALA A 40 -6.09 14.38 -7.14
C ALA A 40 -5.27 13.34 -7.94
N GLU A 41 -4.23 13.75 -8.65
CA GLU A 41 -3.34 12.86 -9.41
C GLU A 41 -2.37 12.14 -8.47
N VAL A 42 -1.82 12.85 -7.50
CA VAL A 42 -1.02 12.23 -6.42
C VAL A 42 -1.84 11.21 -5.64
N ALA A 43 -3.09 11.54 -5.29
CA ALA A 43 -3.98 10.62 -4.59
C ALA A 43 -4.30 9.36 -5.41
N ARG A 44 -4.54 9.50 -6.73
CA ARG A 44 -4.74 8.33 -7.63
C ARG A 44 -3.48 7.48 -7.75
N SER A 45 -2.32 8.09 -7.88
CA SER A 45 -1.02 7.40 -7.96
C SER A 45 -0.74 6.61 -6.67
N LEU A 46 -0.98 7.22 -5.50
CA LEU A 46 -0.82 6.55 -4.21
C LEU A 46 -1.84 5.39 -4.03
N ALA A 47 -3.08 5.58 -4.47
CA ALA A 47 -4.09 4.52 -4.44
C ALA A 47 -3.70 3.35 -5.36
N GLY A 48 -3.16 3.65 -6.56
CA GLY A 48 -2.64 2.65 -7.49
C GLY A 48 -1.44 1.89 -6.92
N ALA A 49 -0.50 2.59 -6.29
CA ALA A 49 0.65 1.97 -5.64
C ALA A 49 0.22 1.03 -4.50
N LYS A 50 -0.71 1.45 -3.64
CA LYS A 50 -1.29 0.60 -2.59
C LYS A 50 -1.99 -0.64 -3.15
N ALA A 51 -2.69 -0.52 -4.28
CA ALA A 51 -3.38 -1.64 -4.91
C ALA A 51 -2.41 -2.73 -5.40
N GLN A 52 -1.18 -2.36 -5.76
CA GLN A 52 -0.12 -3.28 -6.19
C GLN A 52 0.75 -3.81 -5.04
N GLU A 53 0.50 -3.36 -3.83
CA GLU A 53 1.20 -3.86 -2.65
C GLU A 53 0.79 -5.31 -2.36
N THR A 54 1.78 -6.18 -2.14
CA THR A 54 1.53 -7.54 -1.66
C THR A 54 1.02 -7.50 -0.23
N VAL A 55 -0.22 -7.94 -0.03
CA VAL A 55 -0.89 -7.89 1.28
C VAL A 55 -1.16 -9.26 1.88
N LEU A 56 -1.09 -10.33 1.07
CA LEU A 56 -1.34 -11.70 1.50
C LEU A 56 -0.30 -12.67 0.93
N SER A 57 0.25 -13.52 1.77
CA SER A 57 1.03 -14.69 1.39
C SER A 57 0.25 -15.95 1.70
N VAL A 58 0.16 -16.88 0.75
CA VAL A 58 -0.52 -18.17 0.95
C VAL A 58 0.45 -19.30 0.67
N SER A 59 0.70 -20.15 1.67
CA SER A 59 1.53 -21.35 1.51
C SER A 59 0.76 -22.41 0.73
N THR A 60 1.42 -23.02 -0.24
CA THR A 60 0.88 -24.13 -1.05
C THR A 60 1.92 -25.26 -1.13
N SER A 61 1.53 -26.42 -1.64
CA SER A 61 2.47 -27.54 -1.90
C SER A 61 3.57 -27.18 -2.90
N GLN A 62 3.39 -26.13 -3.69
CA GLN A 62 4.36 -25.65 -4.70
C GLN A 62 5.17 -24.44 -4.23
N GLY A 63 5.04 -24.04 -2.96
CA GLY A 63 5.65 -22.85 -2.40
C GLY A 63 4.64 -21.77 -2.01
N ALA A 64 5.11 -20.62 -1.59
CA ALA A 64 4.25 -19.51 -1.22
C ALA A 64 3.81 -18.71 -2.45
N LYS A 65 2.52 -18.38 -2.52
CA LYS A 65 1.95 -17.45 -3.49
C LYS A 65 1.64 -16.14 -2.79
N SER A 66 2.09 -15.03 -3.37
CA SER A 66 1.80 -13.68 -2.89
C SER A 66 0.66 -13.08 -3.71
N LEU A 67 -0.28 -12.42 -3.04
CA LEU A 67 -1.40 -11.73 -3.66
C LEU A 67 -1.37 -10.25 -3.28
N THR A 68 -1.53 -9.40 -4.27
CA THR A 68 -1.72 -7.97 -4.11
C THR A 68 -3.16 -7.65 -3.73
N LEU A 69 -3.40 -6.43 -3.24
CA LEU A 69 -4.76 -5.98 -2.94
C LEU A 69 -5.64 -5.98 -4.20
N ALA A 70 -5.07 -5.57 -5.36
CA ALA A 70 -5.80 -5.57 -6.63
C ALA A 70 -6.20 -6.97 -7.09
N GLU A 71 -5.29 -7.96 -6.97
CA GLU A 71 -5.59 -9.36 -7.32
C GLU A 71 -6.68 -9.95 -6.41
N LEU A 72 -6.64 -9.64 -5.12
CA LEU A 72 -7.68 -10.06 -4.18
C LEU A 72 -9.05 -9.48 -4.56
N GLU A 73 -9.13 -8.18 -4.80
CA GLU A 73 -10.39 -7.51 -5.16
C GLU A 73 -10.93 -7.98 -6.54
N ALA A 74 -10.05 -8.37 -7.46
CA ALA A 74 -10.42 -8.92 -8.77
C ALA A 74 -11.09 -10.30 -8.70
N LEU A 75 -10.95 -11.04 -7.59
CA LEU A 75 -11.64 -12.33 -7.38
C LEU A 75 -13.16 -12.18 -7.18
N GLY A 76 -13.65 -10.94 -7.06
CA GLY A 76 -15.06 -10.64 -6.86
C GLY A 76 -15.37 -10.19 -5.44
N MET A 77 -15.87 -8.95 -5.34
CA MET A 77 -16.16 -8.33 -4.05
C MET A 77 -17.55 -8.74 -3.55
N GLN A 78 -17.60 -9.35 -2.38
CA GLN A 78 -18.81 -9.58 -1.62
C GLN A 78 -18.98 -8.51 -0.56
N ARG A 79 -20.23 -8.25 -0.18
CA ARG A 79 -20.57 -7.26 0.85
C ARG A 79 -21.32 -7.95 1.99
N ILE A 80 -20.86 -7.76 3.21
CA ILE A 80 -21.48 -8.26 4.44
C ILE A 80 -21.71 -7.09 5.38
N THR A 81 -22.96 -6.78 5.69
CA THR A 81 -23.31 -5.86 6.78
C THR A 81 -23.58 -6.69 8.01
N THR A 82 -22.78 -6.52 9.06
CA THR A 82 -22.87 -7.33 10.25
C THR A 82 -22.39 -6.61 11.50
N ARG A 83 -22.95 -6.99 12.64
CA ARG A 83 -22.35 -6.73 13.96
C ARG A 83 -21.16 -7.66 14.13
N THR A 84 -20.16 -7.19 14.83
CA THR A 84 -19.05 -8.03 15.29
C THR A 84 -19.20 -8.37 16.76
N PHE A 85 -18.22 -9.04 17.37
CA PHE A 85 -18.17 -9.23 18.82
C PHE A 85 -17.75 -7.96 19.57
N TRP A 86 -17.36 -6.92 18.85
CA TRP A 86 -16.96 -5.61 19.37
C TRP A 86 -17.98 -4.58 18.90
N PRO A 87 -18.77 -3.98 19.80
CA PRO A 87 -19.88 -3.08 19.42
C PRO A 87 -19.48 -1.91 18.54
N GLU A 88 -18.30 -1.36 18.76
CA GLU A 88 -17.75 -0.23 17.98
C GLU A 88 -17.29 -0.61 16.58
N ASP A 89 -17.25 -1.91 16.29
CA ASP A 89 -16.65 -2.44 15.06
C ASP A 89 -17.70 -2.97 14.06
N GLN A 90 -18.98 -2.72 14.31
CA GLN A 90 -20.05 -3.04 13.36
C GLN A 90 -19.92 -2.22 12.07
N GLY A 91 -20.40 -2.76 10.95
CA GLY A 91 -20.38 -2.05 9.67
C GLY A 91 -20.61 -2.93 8.46
N THR A 92 -20.44 -2.34 7.31
CA THR A 92 -20.47 -3.03 6.01
C THR A 92 -19.04 -3.34 5.59
N TYR A 93 -18.71 -4.61 5.50
CA TYR A 93 -17.42 -5.11 5.07
C TYR A 93 -17.49 -5.61 3.64
N GLU A 94 -16.41 -5.37 2.88
CA GLU A 94 -16.34 -5.75 1.47
C GLU A 94 -14.99 -6.45 1.21
N GLY A 95 -15.02 -7.52 0.43
CA GLY A 95 -13.84 -8.29 0.04
C GLY A 95 -14.20 -9.58 -0.69
N PRO A 96 -13.22 -10.31 -1.22
CA PRO A 96 -13.44 -11.61 -1.84
C PRO A 96 -13.88 -12.65 -0.80
N ARG A 97 -14.63 -13.66 -1.25
CA ARG A 97 -14.91 -14.83 -0.40
C ARG A 97 -13.60 -15.57 -0.10
N LEU A 98 -13.45 -16.01 1.14
CA LEU A 98 -12.27 -16.82 1.51
C LEU A 98 -12.15 -18.07 0.63
N ALA A 99 -13.27 -18.71 0.32
CA ALA A 99 -13.30 -19.86 -0.60
C ALA A 99 -12.70 -19.55 -1.97
N ASP A 100 -13.01 -18.36 -2.55
CA ASP A 100 -12.49 -17.96 -3.86
C ASP A 100 -10.99 -17.62 -3.80
N VAL A 101 -10.53 -17.02 -2.71
CA VAL A 101 -9.10 -16.80 -2.46
C VAL A 101 -8.34 -18.14 -2.40
N LEU A 102 -8.83 -19.10 -1.61
CA LEU A 102 -8.19 -20.43 -1.49
C LEU A 102 -8.22 -21.20 -2.82
N LYS A 103 -9.29 -21.06 -3.60
CA LYS A 103 -9.41 -21.63 -4.94
C LYS A 103 -8.40 -21.04 -5.91
N SER A 104 -8.21 -19.73 -5.92
CA SER A 104 -7.29 -19.03 -6.83
C SER A 104 -5.84 -19.46 -6.66
N VAL A 105 -5.46 -19.88 -5.45
CA VAL A 105 -4.11 -20.35 -5.12
C VAL A 105 -3.98 -21.89 -5.14
N GLY A 106 -5.08 -22.63 -5.41
CA GLY A 106 -5.06 -24.07 -5.60
C GLY A 106 -5.15 -24.90 -4.31
N ILE A 107 -5.66 -24.34 -3.20
CA ILE A 107 -5.83 -25.05 -1.93
C ILE A 107 -7.29 -25.08 -1.43
N ALA A 108 -8.26 -25.02 -2.35
CA ALA A 108 -9.69 -25.04 -1.99
C ALA A 108 -10.12 -26.28 -1.21
N GLU A 109 -9.46 -27.42 -1.44
CA GLU A 109 -9.88 -28.74 -0.92
C GLU A 109 -9.22 -29.12 0.42
N VAL A 110 -8.38 -28.25 1.00
CA VAL A 110 -7.76 -28.52 2.31
C VAL A 110 -8.82 -28.58 3.41
N ALA A 111 -8.60 -29.45 4.39
CA ALA A 111 -9.54 -29.61 5.51
C ALA A 111 -9.56 -28.39 6.45
N GLN A 112 -8.43 -27.72 6.58
CA GLN A 112 -8.25 -26.59 7.48
C GLN A 112 -7.18 -25.65 6.94
N VAL A 113 -7.31 -24.36 7.25
CA VAL A 113 -6.26 -23.38 7.05
C VAL A 113 -5.94 -22.69 8.37
N ARG A 114 -4.67 -22.35 8.57
CA ARG A 114 -4.24 -21.44 9.63
C ARG A 114 -4.06 -20.06 9.03
N VAL A 115 -4.71 -19.10 9.64
CA VAL A 115 -4.66 -17.68 9.25
C VAL A 115 -3.85 -16.92 10.29
N PHE A 116 -2.89 -16.12 9.84
CA PHE A 116 -1.98 -15.34 10.69
C PHE A 116 -2.21 -13.85 10.51
N GLY A 117 -2.25 -13.14 11.60
CA GLY A 117 -2.22 -11.68 11.67
C GLY A 117 -0.80 -11.12 11.73
N LEU A 118 -0.67 -9.82 11.48
CA LEU A 118 0.60 -9.08 11.63
C LEU A 118 1.03 -8.96 13.11
N ASP A 119 0.08 -9.03 14.03
CA ASP A 119 0.28 -8.98 15.49
C ASP A 119 0.77 -10.29 16.10
N GLY A 120 0.98 -11.32 15.27
CA GLY A 120 1.37 -12.65 15.70
C GLY A 120 0.20 -13.55 16.11
N TYR A 121 -1.04 -13.02 16.16
CA TYR A 121 -2.21 -13.86 16.40
C TYR A 121 -2.42 -14.84 15.24
N SER A 122 -2.83 -16.06 15.54
CA SER A 122 -3.21 -17.01 14.51
C SER A 122 -4.36 -17.88 14.94
N GLN A 123 -5.18 -18.33 14.01
CA GLN A 123 -6.29 -19.22 14.27
C GLN A 123 -6.49 -20.19 13.12
N VAL A 124 -6.92 -21.42 13.47
CA VAL A 124 -7.28 -22.45 12.51
C VAL A 124 -8.76 -22.29 12.17
N LEU A 125 -9.04 -22.21 10.86
CA LEU A 125 -10.38 -22.21 10.31
C LEU A 125 -10.63 -23.55 9.63
N PRO A 126 -11.65 -24.32 10.03
CA PRO A 126 -12.03 -25.54 9.35
C PRO A 126 -12.73 -25.23 8.02
N ARG A 127 -12.62 -26.13 7.05
CA ARG A 127 -13.25 -26.01 5.73
C ARG A 127 -14.75 -25.73 5.80
N GLU A 128 -15.43 -26.32 6.78
CA GLU A 128 -16.86 -26.10 7.01
C GLU A 128 -17.20 -24.61 7.10
N ASP A 129 -16.36 -23.78 7.72
CA ASP A 129 -16.63 -22.37 7.89
C ASP A 129 -16.79 -21.61 6.56
N TRP A 130 -15.89 -21.82 5.61
CA TRP A 130 -15.95 -21.11 4.32
C TRP A 130 -16.81 -21.81 3.26
N THR A 131 -17.24 -23.05 3.51
CA THR A 131 -18.19 -23.74 2.64
C THR A 131 -19.63 -23.52 3.07
N ARG A 132 -19.88 -23.42 4.38
CA ARG A 132 -21.21 -23.22 4.96
C ARG A 132 -21.64 -21.77 4.93
N TRP A 133 -20.74 -20.85 5.23
CA TRP A 133 -21.04 -19.42 5.27
C TRP A 133 -20.22 -18.64 4.24
N PRO A 134 -20.74 -17.51 3.73
CA PRO A 134 -20.00 -16.66 2.82
C PRO A 134 -18.95 -15.81 3.57
N LEU A 135 -17.96 -16.46 4.21
CA LEU A 135 -16.83 -15.77 4.81
C LEU A 135 -16.12 -14.93 3.78
N ILE A 136 -15.78 -13.70 4.13
CA ILE A 136 -14.94 -12.84 3.30
C ILE A 136 -13.59 -12.54 3.96
N LEU A 137 -12.60 -12.35 3.12
CA LEU A 137 -11.36 -11.69 3.47
C LEU A 137 -11.54 -10.20 3.14
N ALA A 138 -12.04 -9.43 4.09
CA ALA A 138 -12.40 -8.05 3.88
C ALA A 138 -11.17 -7.18 3.61
N THR A 139 -11.24 -6.36 2.58
CA THR A 139 -10.26 -5.34 2.18
C THR A 139 -10.77 -3.93 2.50
N ARG A 140 -12.10 -3.79 2.67
CA ARG A 140 -12.78 -2.50 2.90
C ARG A 140 -13.80 -2.60 4.02
N LYS A 141 -14.02 -1.45 4.69
CA LYS A 141 -15.12 -1.23 5.64
C LYS A 141 -15.83 0.08 5.29
N ASN A 142 -17.15 0.03 5.15
CA ASN A 142 -17.99 1.19 4.78
C ASN A 142 -17.48 1.91 3.51
N GLY A 143 -17.06 1.13 2.49
CA GLY A 143 -16.53 1.62 1.21
C GLY A 143 -15.07 2.13 1.24
N LYS A 144 -14.43 2.18 2.41
CA LYS A 144 -13.04 2.64 2.55
C LYS A 144 -12.09 1.46 2.71
N PRO A 145 -10.89 1.49 2.09
CA PRO A 145 -9.87 0.48 2.35
C PRO A 145 -9.55 0.39 3.83
N LEU A 146 -9.37 -0.83 4.33
CA LEU A 146 -8.94 -1.07 5.70
C LEU A 146 -7.48 -0.67 5.87
N ASP A 147 -7.18 0.14 6.87
CA ASP A 147 -5.82 0.43 7.31
C ASP A 147 -5.49 -0.29 8.63
N LEU A 148 -4.29 -0.13 9.14
CA LEU A 148 -3.86 -0.78 10.39
C LEU A 148 -4.69 -0.33 11.61
N ARG A 149 -5.22 0.90 11.62
CA ARG A 149 -6.07 1.41 12.70
C ARG A 149 -7.43 0.75 12.69
N ASP A 150 -7.90 0.40 11.48
CA ASP A 150 -9.13 -0.36 11.25
C ASP A 150 -8.90 -1.88 11.26
N LYS A 151 -7.77 -2.32 11.83
CA LYS A 151 -7.38 -3.73 11.93
C LYS A 151 -7.14 -4.40 10.56
N GLY A 152 -6.80 -3.58 9.52
CA GLY A 152 -6.45 -4.01 8.17
C GLY A 152 -4.96 -4.36 8.02
N PRO A 153 -4.48 -4.61 6.79
CA PRO A 153 -5.17 -4.40 5.52
C PRO A 153 -6.25 -5.43 5.18
N LEU A 154 -6.21 -6.61 5.78
CA LEU A 154 -7.16 -7.69 5.54
C LEU A 154 -7.74 -8.20 6.85
N ARG A 155 -9.02 -8.61 6.82
CA ARG A 155 -9.72 -9.19 7.99
C ARG A 155 -10.58 -10.36 7.59
N VAL A 156 -10.61 -11.40 8.43
CA VAL A 156 -11.62 -12.46 8.31
C VAL A 156 -12.93 -11.93 8.89
N ILE A 157 -13.99 -11.91 8.08
CA ILE A 157 -15.32 -11.47 8.48
C ILE A 157 -16.34 -12.58 8.24
N TYR A 158 -17.05 -12.92 9.30
CA TYR A 158 -18.19 -13.83 9.30
C TYR A 158 -19.51 -13.05 9.17
N PRO A 159 -20.52 -13.58 8.49
CA PRO A 159 -21.86 -13.00 8.48
C PRO A 159 -22.62 -13.31 9.79
N ARG A 160 -22.12 -12.77 10.90
CA ARG A 160 -22.56 -13.11 12.27
C ARG A 160 -24.06 -12.99 12.48
N ASP A 161 -24.68 -12.01 11.82
CA ASP A 161 -26.12 -11.76 11.99
C ASP A 161 -27.00 -12.70 11.17
N SER A 162 -26.42 -13.48 10.25
CA SER A 162 -27.16 -14.40 9.39
C SER A 162 -27.40 -15.79 10.01
N ASP A 163 -26.64 -16.18 11.02
CA ASP A 163 -26.74 -17.49 11.67
C ASP A 163 -26.43 -17.36 13.15
N LYS A 164 -27.34 -17.90 14.00
CA LYS A 164 -27.19 -17.91 15.46
C LYS A 164 -25.93 -18.64 15.92
N THR A 165 -25.50 -19.66 15.18
CA THR A 165 -24.28 -20.41 15.48
C THR A 165 -23.07 -19.49 15.50
N LEU A 166 -23.00 -18.49 14.60
CA LEU A 166 -21.92 -17.52 14.50
C LEU A 166 -21.89 -16.50 15.64
N GLN A 167 -22.89 -16.52 16.52
CA GLN A 167 -22.98 -15.64 17.68
C GLN A 167 -22.30 -16.24 18.91
N ASP A 168 -21.95 -17.53 18.86
CA ASP A 168 -21.21 -18.22 19.93
C ASP A 168 -19.79 -17.64 20.07
N ASP A 169 -19.33 -17.51 21.32
CA ASP A 169 -18.01 -16.96 21.64
C ASP A 169 -16.84 -17.76 21.05
N LEU A 170 -17.03 -19.04 20.71
CA LEU A 170 -16.03 -19.83 19.99
C LEU A 170 -15.67 -19.24 18.63
N TYR A 171 -16.64 -18.64 17.96
CA TYR A 171 -16.39 -17.97 16.68
C TYR A 171 -15.65 -16.66 16.81
N ARG A 172 -15.70 -16.00 18.00
CA ARG A 172 -14.94 -14.77 18.24
C ARG A 172 -13.45 -14.94 17.98
N LEU A 173 -12.89 -16.08 18.33
CA LEU A 173 -11.47 -16.39 18.12
C LEU A 173 -11.12 -16.54 16.64
N ARG A 174 -12.09 -16.83 15.78
CA ARG A 174 -11.86 -17.02 14.33
C ARG A 174 -11.86 -15.72 13.52
N TRP A 175 -12.13 -14.59 14.17
CA TRP A 175 -12.07 -13.26 13.55
C TRP A 175 -10.64 -12.74 13.57
N VAL A 176 -9.81 -13.24 12.65
CA VAL A 176 -8.41 -12.81 12.56
C VAL A 176 -8.32 -11.43 11.92
N TRP A 177 -7.59 -10.56 12.58
CA TRP A 177 -7.31 -9.20 12.15
C TRP A 177 -5.95 -9.08 11.50
N MET A 178 -5.73 -8.01 10.72
CA MET A 178 -4.42 -7.72 10.12
C MET A 178 -3.84 -8.93 9.39
N VAL A 179 -4.69 -9.69 8.68
CA VAL A 179 -4.29 -10.94 8.03
C VAL A 179 -3.16 -10.67 7.03
N ARG A 180 -2.10 -11.48 7.13
CA ARG A 180 -0.92 -11.41 6.26
C ARG A 180 -0.56 -12.74 5.61
N GLN A 181 -0.96 -13.86 6.24
CA GLN A 181 -0.55 -15.18 5.77
C GLN A 181 -1.64 -16.22 6.02
N ILE A 182 -1.77 -17.16 5.10
CA ILE A 182 -2.63 -18.33 5.20
C ILE A 182 -1.81 -19.57 4.85
N GLU A 183 -1.96 -20.64 5.63
CA GLU A 183 -1.30 -21.91 5.43
C GLU A 183 -2.30 -23.06 5.53
N PRO A 184 -2.22 -24.09 4.67
CA PRO A 184 -2.95 -25.33 4.88
C PRO A 184 -2.41 -26.03 6.13
N VAL A 185 -3.31 -26.56 6.96
CA VAL A 185 -2.93 -27.38 8.11
C VAL A 185 -2.87 -28.83 7.66
N SER A 186 -1.66 -29.40 7.68
CA SER A 186 -1.47 -30.84 7.47
C SER A 186 -2.08 -31.62 8.62
N ARG A 187 -2.72 -32.76 8.30
CA ARG A 187 -3.17 -33.71 9.32
C ARG A 187 -2.00 -34.44 9.92
#